data_0d9107fa7c07d9f2a26cdffc242d627c
#
_entry.id   0d9107fa7c07d9f2a26cdffc242d627c
#
_cell.length_a   1.000
_cell.length_b   1.000
_cell.length_c   1.000
_cell.angle_alpha   90.00
_cell.angle_beta   90.00
_cell.angle_gamma   90.00
#
_symmetry.space_group_name_H-M   'P 1'
#
loop_
_entity.id
_entity.type
_entity.pdbx_description
1 polymer ?
#
loop_
_entity_poly.entity_id
_entity_poly.type
_entity_poly.pdbx_seq_one_letter_code
_entity_poly.pdbx_strand_id
1 'polypeptide(L)'
;ESCGWQAKCPHCDANFTVHRQPYQHLHCHHCGTIHRMPEHCPQCQHSELKPIGLGTAKVEENLQALFPNFDVIRVDRDSTSRVGSWQKIYNKIQKSEPIILLGTQMLAKGHHFPYVTFVAILDIDSGLLSVDFRATERTAQLIIQVAGRAGRGEKKGEVYLQTLRPDHPLLNTLLESGYRSFAKQTLKERKAA
;
A
#
# COMPACT_ATOMS: atom_id res chain seq x y z
N GLU A 1 -7.74 -6.62 -16.85
CA GLU A 1 -7.34 -7.89 -16.19
C GLU A 1 -7.02 -8.99 -17.21
N SER A 2 -7.68 -9.04 -18.36
CA SER A 2 -7.54 -10.17 -19.32
C SER A 2 -6.16 -10.24 -19.99
N CYS A 3 -5.51 -9.11 -20.27
CA CYS A 3 -4.20 -9.08 -20.97
C CYS A 3 -3.05 -8.51 -20.11
N GLY A 4 -3.32 -8.06 -18.88
CA GLY A 4 -2.31 -7.48 -18.00
C GLY A 4 -1.80 -6.10 -18.40
N TRP A 5 -2.39 -5.43 -19.39
CA TRP A 5 -1.99 -4.08 -19.77
C TRP A 5 -2.13 -3.09 -18.61
N GLN A 6 -1.13 -2.24 -18.46
CA GLN A 6 -1.09 -1.16 -17.47
C GLN A 6 -0.89 0.18 -18.17
N ALA A 7 -1.64 1.19 -17.77
CA ALA A 7 -1.48 2.54 -18.30
C ALA A 7 -0.18 3.17 -17.77
N LYS A 8 0.87 3.18 -18.59
CA LYS A 8 2.16 3.81 -18.29
C LYS A 8 2.26 5.18 -18.94
N CYS A 9 2.94 6.09 -18.26
CA CYS A 9 3.21 7.42 -18.78
C CYS A 9 4.26 7.34 -19.90
N PRO A 10 3.99 7.87 -21.12
CA PRO A 10 4.95 7.80 -22.23
C PRO A 10 6.20 8.66 -22.03
N HIS A 11 6.20 9.58 -21.04
CA HIS A 11 7.32 10.46 -20.76
C HIS A 11 8.28 9.96 -19.68
N CYS A 12 7.82 9.08 -18.75
CA CYS A 12 8.64 8.68 -17.62
C CYS A 12 8.38 7.24 -17.12
N ASP A 13 7.62 6.46 -17.88
CA ASP A 13 7.24 5.06 -17.59
C ASP A 13 6.54 4.80 -16.25
N ALA A 14 6.29 5.84 -15.45
CA ALA A 14 5.51 5.72 -14.22
C ALA A 14 4.07 5.29 -14.53
N ASN A 15 3.46 4.54 -13.62
CA ASN A 15 2.05 4.19 -13.75
C ASN A 15 1.18 5.44 -13.62
N PHE A 16 0.16 5.56 -14.47
CA PHE A 16 -0.84 6.58 -14.35
C PHE A 16 -1.79 6.30 -13.18
N THR A 17 -2.23 7.37 -12.53
CA THR A 17 -3.32 7.34 -11.56
C THR A 17 -4.60 7.84 -12.21
N VAL A 18 -5.71 7.13 -11.95
CA VAL A 18 -7.04 7.54 -12.45
C VAL A 18 -7.61 8.62 -11.52
N HIS A 19 -7.87 9.80 -12.07
CA HIS A 19 -8.62 10.87 -11.40
C HIS A 19 -10.04 10.92 -11.95
N ARG A 20 -11.02 11.17 -11.08
CA ARG A 20 -12.44 11.21 -11.46
C ARG A 20 -13.02 12.63 -11.52
N GLN A 21 -12.33 13.60 -10.94
CA GLN A 21 -12.75 15.01 -10.91
C GLN A 21 -11.68 15.89 -11.56
N PRO A 22 -12.07 16.94 -12.28
CA PRO A 22 -13.44 17.33 -12.68
C PRO A 22 -14.04 16.41 -13.75
N TYR A 23 -13.25 15.59 -14.42
CA TYR A 23 -13.62 14.52 -15.37
C TYR A 23 -12.65 13.35 -15.23
N GLN A 24 -13.03 12.19 -15.75
CA GLN A 24 -12.18 10.99 -15.66
C GLN A 24 -10.97 11.13 -16.59
N HIS A 25 -9.77 11.13 -16.01
CA HIS A 25 -8.50 11.26 -16.73
C HIS A 25 -7.39 10.48 -16.04
N LEU A 26 -6.32 10.22 -16.78
CA LEU A 26 -5.08 9.62 -16.30
C LEU A 26 -4.10 10.75 -15.94
N HIS A 27 -3.57 10.75 -14.73
CA HIS A 27 -2.59 11.72 -14.27
C HIS A 27 -1.31 11.01 -13.80
N CYS A 28 -0.18 11.42 -14.33
CA CYS A 28 1.13 10.98 -13.89
C CYS A 28 1.63 11.87 -12.75
N HIS A 29 1.66 11.35 -11.54
CA HIS A 29 2.17 12.09 -10.38
C HIS A 29 3.70 12.28 -10.36
N HIS A 30 4.42 11.64 -11.29
CA HIS A 30 5.87 11.80 -11.40
C HIS A 30 6.26 13.01 -12.27
N CYS A 31 5.68 13.14 -13.46
CA CYS A 31 6.02 14.21 -14.40
C CYS A 31 4.88 15.21 -14.69
N GLY A 32 3.71 15.04 -14.08
CA GLY A 32 2.56 15.92 -14.24
C GLY A 32 1.75 15.69 -15.53
N THR A 33 2.15 14.76 -16.40
CA THR A 33 1.45 14.49 -17.67
C THR A 33 0.02 14.04 -17.41
N ILE A 34 -0.92 14.60 -18.17
CA ILE A 34 -2.34 14.23 -18.14
C ILE A 34 -2.73 13.62 -19.48
N HIS A 35 -3.41 12.48 -19.43
CA HIS A 35 -3.97 11.81 -20.60
C HIS A 35 -5.46 11.52 -20.42
N ARG A 36 -6.19 11.50 -21.53
CA ARG A 36 -7.59 11.05 -21.51
C ARG A 36 -7.63 9.56 -21.18
N MET A 37 -8.62 9.16 -20.39
CA MET A 37 -8.89 7.76 -20.14
C MET A 37 -9.26 7.05 -21.45
N PRO A 38 -8.58 5.98 -21.87
CA PRO A 38 -8.96 5.24 -23.05
C PRO A 38 -10.29 4.50 -22.80
N GLU A 39 -11.13 4.42 -23.82
CA GLU A 39 -12.43 3.70 -23.77
C GLU A 39 -12.22 2.19 -23.82
N HIS A 40 -11.18 1.76 -24.52
CA HIS A 40 -10.84 0.35 -24.70
C HIS A 40 -9.37 0.13 -24.37
N CYS A 41 -9.03 -1.08 -23.97
CA CYS A 41 -7.64 -1.46 -23.75
C CYS A 41 -6.84 -1.32 -25.06
N PRO A 42 -5.75 -0.55 -25.10
CA PRO A 42 -4.95 -0.40 -26.32
C PRO A 42 -4.34 -1.71 -26.82
N GLN A 43 -4.16 -2.70 -25.94
CA GLN A 43 -3.52 -3.97 -26.26
C GLN A 43 -4.51 -5.05 -26.72
N CYS A 44 -5.64 -5.23 -26.02
CA CYS A 44 -6.58 -6.32 -26.30
C CYS A 44 -7.99 -5.85 -26.68
N GLN A 45 -8.22 -4.54 -26.80
CA GLN A 45 -9.48 -3.89 -27.17
C GLN A 45 -10.66 -4.17 -26.22
N HIS A 46 -10.39 -4.76 -25.05
CA HIS A 46 -11.42 -4.99 -24.04
C HIS A 46 -11.96 -3.66 -23.51
N SER A 47 -13.28 -3.55 -23.36
CA SER A 47 -13.95 -2.30 -22.96
C SER A 47 -13.87 -1.99 -21.46
N GLU A 48 -13.67 -3.01 -20.61
CA GLU A 48 -13.57 -2.80 -19.18
C GLU A 48 -12.13 -2.55 -18.75
N LEU A 49 -11.79 -1.28 -18.52
CA LEU A 49 -10.55 -0.88 -17.85
C LEU A 49 -10.84 -0.65 -16.37
N LYS A 50 -10.22 -1.46 -15.53
CA LYS A 50 -10.36 -1.34 -14.07
C LYS A 50 -9.17 -0.58 -13.50
N PRO A 51 -9.38 0.47 -12.69
CA PRO A 51 -8.29 1.08 -11.94
C PRO A 51 -7.76 0.04 -10.94
N ILE A 52 -6.46 -0.23 -11.03
CA ILE A 52 -5.74 -1.07 -10.07
C ILE A 52 -5.21 -0.12 -9.00
N GLY A 53 -5.51 -0.41 -7.76
CA GLY A 53 -5.17 0.40 -6.60
C GLY A 53 -6.41 0.63 -5.75
N LEU A 54 -6.32 0.15 -4.52
CA LEU A 54 -7.41 0.31 -3.57
C LEU A 54 -7.20 1.65 -2.87
N GLY A 55 -7.98 2.66 -3.24
CA GLY A 55 -8.10 3.85 -2.42
C GLY A 55 -8.59 3.47 -1.02
N THR A 56 -8.03 4.09 0.04
CA THR A 56 -8.36 3.77 1.43
C THR A 56 -9.87 3.81 1.71
N ALA A 57 -10.61 4.72 1.08
CA ALA A 57 -12.07 4.80 1.22
C ALA A 57 -12.78 3.54 0.72
N LYS A 58 -12.35 2.97 -0.43
CA LYS A 58 -12.97 1.75 -0.97
C LYS A 58 -12.63 0.52 -0.15
N VAL A 59 -11.42 0.46 0.40
CA VAL A 59 -11.02 -0.60 1.32
C VAL A 59 -11.84 -0.52 2.61
N GLU A 60 -12.07 0.69 3.14
CA GLU A 60 -12.92 0.93 4.32
C GLU A 60 -14.34 0.39 4.12
N GLU A 61 -15.00 0.77 3.00
CA GLU A 61 -16.34 0.27 2.66
C GLU A 61 -16.38 -1.27 2.60
N ASN A 62 -15.40 -1.88 1.94
CA ASN A 62 -15.33 -3.34 1.81
C ASN A 62 -15.10 -4.01 3.17
N LEU A 63 -14.23 -3.46 4.02
CA LEU A 63 -13.97 -3.99 5.35
C LEU A 63 -15.21 -3.86 6.26
N GLN A 64 -15.94 -2.75 6.19
CA GLN A 64 -17.20 -2.57 6.94
C GLN A 64 -18.26 -3.58 6.51
N ALA A 65 -18.35 -3.88 5.21
CA ALA A 65 -19.27 -4.88 4.69
C ALA A 65 -18.89 -6.32 5.09
N LEU A 66 -17.59 -6.65 5.07
CA LEU A 66 -17.09 -7.97 5.43
C LEU A 66 -17.08 -8.22 6.94
N PHE A 67 -16.88 -7.19 7.74
CA PHE A 67 -16.74 -7.27 9.19
C PHE A 67 -17.70 -6.32 9.90
N PRO A 68 -19.04 -6.52 9.79
CA PRO A 68 -20.04 -5.58 10.31
C PRO A 68 -20.01 -5.42 11.85
N ASN A 69 -19.43 -6.40 12.56
CA ASN A 69 -19.32 -6.39 14.01
C ASN A 69 -18.04 -5.71 14.53
N PHE A 70 -17.19 -5.20 13.64
CA PHE A 70 -15.96 -4.53 14.01
C PHE A 70 -15.99 -3.06 13.59
N ASP A 71 -15.47 -2.21 14.45
CA ASP A 71 -15.22 -0.83 14.08
C ASP A 71 -14.05 -0.74 13.10
N VAL A 72 -14.30 -0.24 11.89
CA VAL A 72 -13.26 0.08 10.93
C VAL A 72 -12.89 1.55 11.06
N ILE A 73 -11.65 1.84 11.41
CA ILE A 73 -11.15 3.21 11.61
C ILE A 73 -10.10 3.52 10.56
N ARG A 74 -10.42 4.45 9.66
CA ARG A 74 -9.48 4.94 8.65
C ARG A 74 -8.60 6.04 9.22
N VAL A 75 -7.29 5.88 9.02
CA VAL A 75 -6.23 6.80 9.43
C VAL A 75 -5.38 7.16 8.22
N ASP A 76 -5.75 8.23 7.56
CA ASP A 76 -5.01 8.83 6.45
C ASP A 76 -4.87 10.34 6.66
N ARG A 77 -4.25 11.01 5.71
CA ARG A 77 -4.02 12.45 5.78
C ARG A 77 -5.33 13.25 5.88
N ASP A 78 -6.38 12.78 5.22
CA ASP A 78 -7.67 13.47 5.17
C ASP A 78 -8.45 13.26 6.48
N SER A 79 -8.48 12.03 7.01
CA SER A 79 -9.17 11.72 8.27
C SER A 79 -8.51 12.34 9.49
N THR A 80 -7.20 12.63 9.42
CA THR A 80 -6.40 13.20 10.52
C THR A 80 -6.12 14.71 10.36
N SER A 81 -6.61 15.36 9.34
CA SER A 81 -6.34 16.77 9.02
C SER A 81 -6.88 17.77 10.06
N ARG A 82 -7.95 17.41 10.77
CA ARG A 82 -8.56 18.28 11.80
C ARG A 82 -7.84 18.16 13.13
N VAL A 83 -7.60 19.30 13.79
CA VAL A 83 -7.00 19.35 15.13
C VAL A 83 -7.80 18.47 16.10
N GLY A 84 -7.10 17.60 16.83
CA GLY A 84 -7.71 16.68 17.82
C GLY A 84 -8.34 15.41 17.25
N SER A 85 -8.43 15.22 15.92
CA SER A 85 -8.95 13.98 15.32
C SER A 85 -8.09 12.77 15.67
N TRP A 86 -6.76 12.93 15.63
CA TRP A 86 -5.83 11.88 16.02
C TRP A 86 -6.01 11.43 17.48
N GLN A 87 -6.15 12.39 18.39
CA GLN A 87 -6.32 12.06 19.82
C GLN A 87 -7.59 11.23 20.07
N LYS A 88 -8.69 11.53 19.38
CA LYS A 88 -9.94 10.75 19.46
C LYS A 88 -9.74 9.32 18.97
N ILE A 89 -9.06 9.17 17.82
CA ILE A 89 -8.73 7.85 17.25
C ILE A 89 -7.83 7.08 18.22
N TYR A 90 -6.79 7.70 18.73
CA TYR A 90 -5.84 7.11 19.66
C TYR A 90 -6.52 6.62 20.95
N ASN A 91 -7.39 7.44 21.53
CA ASN A 91 -8.17 7.08 22.73
C ASN A 91 -9.11 5.88 22.47
N LYS A 92 -9.66 5.75 21.26
CA LYS A 92 -10.48 4.61 20.87
C LYS A 92 -9.64 3.33 20.76
N ILE A 93 -8.45 3.41 20.18
CA ILE A 93 -7.51 2.30 20.06
C ILE A 93 -7.06 1.78 21.45
N GLN A 94 -6.91 2.67 22.42
CA GLN A 94 -6.46 2.30 23.77
C GLN A 94 -7.52 1.53 24.61
N LYS A 95 -8.78 1.52 24.17
CA LYS A 95 -9.85 0.82 24.91
C LYS A 95 -9.79 -0.71 24.81
N SER A 96 -8.83 -1.26 24.07
CA SER A 96 -8.65 -2.72 23.89
C SER A 96 -9.86 -3.45 23.27
N GLU A 97 -10.80 -2.73 22.71
CA GLU A 97 -11.89 -3.32 21.93
C GLU A 97 -11.35 -3.80 20.58
N PRO A 98 -11.84 -4.92 20.04
CA PRO A 98 -11.43 -5.39 18.72
C PRO A 98 -11.82 -4.37 17.65
N ILE A 99 -10.81 -3.83 16.96
CA ILE A 99 -10.98 -2.82 15.91
C ILE A 99 -10.12 -3.16 14.69
N ILE A 100 -10.51 -2.68 13.53
CA ILE A 100 -9.71 -2.74 12.31
C ILE A 100 -9.18 -1.33 12.01
N LEU A 101 -7.86 -1.17 12.04
CA LEU A 101 -7.20 0.08 11.65
C LEU A 101 -6.79 -0.01 10.19
N LEU A 102 -7.31 0.88 9.38
CA LEU A 102 -6.93 1.03 7.98
C LEU A 102 -6.15 2.32 7.79
N GLY A 103 -5.00 2.24 7.15
CA GLY A 103 -4.25 3.46 6.87
C GLY A 103 -3.12 3.26 5.87
N THR A 104 -2.45 4.36 5.59
CA THR A 104 -1.27 4.41 4.75
C THR A 104 -0.01 4.30 5.61
N GLN A 105 1.14 4.63 5.04
CA GLN A 105 2.44 4.67 5.75
C GLN A 105 2.43 5.52 7.04
N MET A 106 1.42 6.37 7.25
CA MET A 106 1.27 7.14 8.48
C MET A 106 1.11 6.25 9.72
N LEU A 107 0.38 5.13 9.62
CA LEU A 107 0.23 4.17 10.72
C LEU A 107 1.54 3.45 11.06
N ALA A 108 2.42 3.30 10.09
CA ALA A 108 3.71 2.65 10.28
C ALA A 108 4.69 3.52 11.08
N LYS A 109 4.53 4.84 11.09
CA LYS A 109 5.47 5.80 11.69
C LYS A 109 4.96 6.35 13.01
N GLY A 110 5.80 6.27 14.04
CA GLY A 110 5.68 7.10 15.25
C GLY A 110 4.64 6.71 16.30
N HIS A 111 3.78 5.72 16.05
CA HIS A 111 2.71 5.36 16.99
C HIS A 111 2.95 3.98 17.61
N HIS A 112 2.65 3.83 18.89
CA HIS A 112 2.72 2.58 19.61
C HIS A 112 1.33 1.96 19.72
N PHE A 113 1.18 0.73 19.16
CA PHE A 113 -0.05 -0.04 19.23
C PHE A 113 0.24 -1.37 19.94
N PRO A 114 0.11 -1.43 21.28
CA PRO A 114 0.55 -2.61 22.06
C PRO A 114 -0.30 -3.86 21.82
N TYR A 115 -1.53 -3.69 21.34
CA TYR A 115 -2.50 -4.78 21.20
C TYR A 115 -2.67 -5.28 19.76
N VAL A 116 -1.80 -4.88 18.84
CA VAL A 116 -1.85 -5.36 17.46
C VAL A 116 -1.36 -6.80 17.39
N THR A 117 -2.27 -7.71 17.02
CA THR A 117 -1.98 -9.13 16.83
C THR A 117 -1.95 -9.55 15.37
N PHE A 118 -2.55 -8.75 14.49
CA PHE A 118 -2.66 -9.04 13.06
C PHE A 118 -2.34 -7.79 12.24
N VAL A 119 -1.53 -7.96 11.20
CA VAL A 119 -1.20 -6.90 10.25
C VAL A 119 -1.31 -7.45 8.83
N ALA A 120 -2.05 -6.75 7.98
CA ALA A 120 -2.08 -7.01 6.53
C ALA A 120 -1.51 -5.81 5.78
N ILE A 121 -0.52 -6.05 4.91
CA ILE A 121 0.01 -5.05 3.98
C ILE A 121 -0.52 -5.38 2.60
N LEU A 122 -1.36 -4.50 2.08
CA LEU A 122 -2.01 -4.67 0.80
C LEU A 122 -1.17 -4.06 -0.33
N ASP A 123 -1.19 -4.71 -1.50
CA ASP A 123 -0.57 -4.22 -2.74
C ASP A 123 0.92 -3.82 -2.57
N ILE A 124 1.74 -4.75 -2.09
CA ILE A 124 3.19 -4.50 -2.02
C ILE A 124 3.84 -4.40 -3.40
N ASP A 125 3.18 -4.92 -4.44
CA ASP A 125 3.69 -4.94 -5.81
C ASP A 125 3.86 -3.54 -6.39
N SER A 126 2.98 -2.59 -6.05
CA SER A 126 3.10 -1.21 -6.48
C SER A 126 4.40 -0.55 -6.00
N GLY A 127 4.93 -0.98 -4.87
CA GLY A 127 6.22 -0.52 -4.38
C GLY A 127 7.41 -1.32 -4.92
N LEU A 128 7.28 -2.64 -5.02
CA LEU A 128 8.37 -3.51 -5.52
C LEU A 128 8.64 -3.31 -7.02
N LEU A 129 7.60 -3.02 -7.81
CA LEU A 129 7.65 -2.88 -9.27
C LEU A 129 7.61 -1.41 -9.73
N SER A 130 7.79 -0.47 -8.82
CA SER A 130 7.82 0.95 -9.13
C SER A 130 9.06 1.33 -9.92
N VAL A 131 8.93 2.30 -10.82
CA VAL A 131 10.05 2.92 -11.54
C VAL A 131 10.90 3.84 -10.65
N ASP A 132 10.39 4.25 -9.49
CA ASP A 132 11.18 4.99 -8.50
C ASP A 132 12.20 4.02 -7.87
N PHE A 133 13.48 4.29 -8.13
CA PHE A 133 14.59 3.47 -7.63
C PHE A 133 14.65 3.31 -6.10
N ARG A 134 13.96 4.18 -5.34
CA ARG A 134 13.83 4.09 -3.88
C ARG A 134 12.57 3.36 -3.42
N ALA A 135 11.63 3.08 -4.31
CA ALA A 135 10.35 2.51 -3.91
C ALA A 135 10.49 1.13 -3.28
N THR A 136 11.33 0.28 -3.85
CA THR A 136 11.63 -1.05 -3.32
C THR A 136 12.22 -0.99 -1.90
N GLU A 137 13.16 -0.07 -1.64
CA GLU A 137 13.70 0.13 -0.29
C GLU A 137 12.65 0.66 0.70
N ARG A 138 11.83 1.63 0.26
CA ARG A 138 10.76 2.17 1.10
C ARG A 138 9.73 1.09 1.45
N THR A 139 9.40 0.22 0.48
CA THR A 139 8.49 -0.90 0.70
C THR A 139 9.07 -1.90 1.69
N ALA A 140 10.36 -2.27 1.54
CA ALA A 140 11.03 -3.14 2.48
C ALA A 140 11.10 -2.54 3.90
N GLN A 141 11.40 -1.24 4.01
CA GLN A 141 11.39 -0.54 5.29
C GLN A 141 10.00 -0.53 5.91
N LEU A 142 8.95 -0.30 5.12
CA LEU A 142 7.57 -0.33 5.58
C LEU A 142 7.21 -1.72 6.12
N ILE A 143 7.52 -2.78 5.37
CA ILE A 143 7.27 -4.17 5.80
C ILE A 143 7.92 -4.44 7.15
N ILE A 144 9.20 -4.12 7.31
CA ILE A 144 9.92 -4.35 8.58
C ILE A 144 9.36 -3.50 9.72
N GLN A 145 9.03 -2.23 9.47
CA GLN A 145 8.45 -1.34 10.49
C GLN A 145 7.10 -1.85 10.99
N VAL A 146 6.26 -2.31 10.07
CA VAL A 146 4.92 -2.79 10.38
C VAL A 146 4.97 -4.18 11.01
N ALA A 147 5.83 -5.07 10.50
CA ALA A 147 6.07 -6.40 11.08
C ALA A 147 6.56 -6.29 12.53
N GLY A 148 7.45 -5.34 12.83
CA GLY A 148 7.91 -5.08 14.19
C GLY A 148 6.85 -4.51 15.13
N ARG A 149 5.61 -4.30 14.70
CA ARG A 149 4.49 -3.85 15.54
C ARG A 149 3.56 -4.97 15.95
N ALA A 150 3.46 -6.01 15.13
CA ALA A 150 2.67 -7.18 15.46
C ALA A 150 3.35 -7.98 16.59
N GLY A 151 2.57 -8.39 17.61
CA GLY A 151 3.04 -9.31 18.64
C GLY A 151 3.99 -8.72 19.69
N ARG A 152 3.91 -7.43 19.98
CA ARG A 152 4.68 -6.79 21.08
C ARG A 152 4.15 -7.08 22.48
N GLY A 153 2.95 -7.67 22.59
CA GLY A 153 2.38 -8.12 23.85
C GLY A 153 2.65 -9.62 24.09
N GLU A 154 1.87 -10.22 24.98
CA GLU A 154 1.96 -11.66 25.29
C GLU A 154 1.48 -12.56 24.13
N LYS A 155 0.74 -12.00 23.16
CA LYS A 155 0.21 -12.73 22.01
C LYS A 155 1.17 -12.61 20.82
N LYS A 156 1.44 -13.73 20.16
CA LYS A 156 2.18 -13.72 18.89
C LYS A 156 1.41 -12.91 17.85
N GLY A 157 2.13 -12.07 17.11
CA GLY A 157 1.56 -11.32 16.01
C GLY A 157 1.77 -12.02 14.67
N GLU A 158 0.81 -11.85 13.77
CA GLU A 158 0.88 -12.36 12.40
C GLU A 158 0.93 -11.20 11.42
N VAL A 159 1.73 -11.37 10.35
CA VAL A 159 1.89 -10.38 9.30
C VAL A 159 1.64 -11.04 7.95
N TYR A 160 0.70 -10.51 7.21
CA TYR A 160 0.34 -10.97 5.87
C TYR A 160 0.71 -9.92 4.83
N LEU A 161 1.34 -10.38 3.75
CA LEU A 161 1.73 -9.55 2.61
C LEU A 161 0.91 -9.97 1.40
N GLN A 162 0.11 -9.04 0.86
CA GLN A 162 -0.62 -9.29 -0.37
C GLN A 162 0.26 -8.95 -1.57
N THR A 163 0.53 -9.95 -2.42
CA THR A 163 1.34 -9.82 -3.62
C THR A 163 0.85 -10.76 -4.73
N LEU A 164 1.02 -10.36 -5.98
CA LEU A 164 0.86 -11.20 -7.16
C LEU A 164 2.16 -11.94 -7.52
N ARG A 165 3.26 -11.64 -6.81
CA ARG A 165 4.59 -12.21 -7.05
C ARG A 165 5.23 -12.72 -5.76
N PRO A 166 4.67 -13.78 -5.15
CA PRO A 166 5.19 -14.32 -3.89
C PRO A 166 6.66 -14.78 -4.01
N ASP A 167 7.08 -15.19 -5.21
CA ASP A 167 8.44 -15.68 -5.47
C ASP A 167 9.43 -14.57 -5.86
N HIS A 168 9.10 -13.30 -5.64
CA HIS A 168 9.98 -12.18 -5.98
C HIS A 168 11.29 -12.26 -5.17
N PRO A 169 12.50 -12.31 -5.82
CA PRO A 169 13.77 -12.60 -5.14
C PRO A 169 14.08 -11.64 -3.98
N LEU A 170 13.81 -10.34 -4.17
CA LEU A 170 14.02 -9.33 -3.13
C LEU A 170 13.08 -9.53 -1.95
N LEU A 171 11.84 -9.96 -2.19
CA LEU A 171 10.88 -10.25 -1.13
C LEU A 171 11.34 -11.45 -0.30
N ASN A 172 11.75 -12.53 -0.97
CA ASN A 172 12.28 -13.73 -0.29
C ASN A 172 13.53 -13.41 0.52
N THR A 173 14.47 -12.63 -0.06
CA THR A 173 15.66 -12.18 0.68
C THR A 173 15.29 -11.36 1.92
N LEU A 174 14.28 -10.48 1.83
CA LEU A 174 13.82 -9.68 2.96
C LEU A 174 13.21 -10.55 4.06
N LEU A 175 12.38 -11.52 3.70
CA LEU A 175 11.68 -12.38 4.64
C LEU A 175 12.60 -13.42 5.31
N GLU A 176 13.48 -14.04 4.56
CA GLU A 176 14.35 -15.13 5.04
C GLU A 176 15.62 -14.60 5.70
N SER A 177 16.25 -13.58 5.12
CA SER A 177 17.59 -13.11 5.50
C SER A 177 17.58 -11.71 6.14
N GLY A 178 16.41 -11.07 6.21
CA GLY A 178 16.19 -9.78 6.84
C GLY A 178 16.69 -8.57 6.04
N TYR A 179 16.42 -7.39 6.57
CA TYR A 179 16.66 -6.11 5.90
C TYR A 179 18.12 -5.87 5.52
N ARG A 180 19.08 -6.31 6.33
CA ARG A 180 20.51 -6.09 6.05
C ARG A 180 20.95 -6.80 4.76
N SER A 181 20.51 -8.03 4.55
CA SER A 181 20.80 -8.83 3.36
C SER A 181 20.10 -8.24 2.14
N PHE A 182 18.83 -7.88 2.28
CA PHE A 182 18.06 -7.16 1.27
C PHE A 182 18.78 -5.88 0.82
N ALA A 183 19.19 -5.01 1.74
CA ALA A 183 19.87 -3.75 1.42
C ALA A 183 21.20 -3.97 0.68
N LYS A 184 21.98 -4.97 1.08
CA LYS A 184 23.23 -5.32 0.39
C LYS A 184 22.98 -5.78 -1.05
N GLN A 185 21.96 -6.62 -1.26
CA GLN A 185 21.58 -7.11 -2.58
C GLN A 185 21.11 -5.95 -3.47
N THR A 186 20.20 -5.11 -2.99
CA THR A 186 19.71 -3.94 -3.74
C THR A 186 20.83 -2.98 -4.13
N LEU A 187 21.79 -2.73 -3.22
CA LEU A 187 22.97 -1.91 -3.53
C LEU A 187 23.88 -2.54 -4.59
N LYS A 188 24.02 -3.86 -4.57
CA LYS A 188 24.81 -4.58 -5.59
C LYS A 188 24.16 -4.48 -6.97
N GLU A 189 22.84 -4.67 -7.05
CA GLU A 189 22.07 -4.56 -8.30
C GLU A 189 22.15 -3.15 -8.89
N ARG A 190 22.04 -2.11 -8.05
CA ARG A 190 22.17 -0.71 -8.49
C ARG A 190 23.58 -0.34 -8.99
N LYS A 191 24.61 -0.97 -8.46
CA LYS A 191 25.99 -0.75 -8.95
C LYS A 191 26.26 -1.45 -10.27
N ALA A 192 25.49 -2.47 -10.59
CA ALA A 192 25.61 -3.24 -11.82
C ALA A 192 24.76 -2.67 -12.97
N ALA A 193 23.74 -1.84 -12.67
CA ALA A 193 22.91 -1.12 -13.64
C ALA A 193 23.51 0.23 -14.02
#